data_cc0acc99809e3feea4205ccf72927e3e
#
_entry.id   cc0acc99809e3feea4205ccf72927e3e
#
_cell.length_a   1.000
_cell.length_b   1.000
_cell.length_c   1.000
_cell.angle_alpha   90.00
_cell.angle_beta   90.00
_cell.angle_gamma   90.00
#
_symmetry.space_group_name_H-M   'P 1'
#
loop_
_entity.id
_entity.type
_entity.pdbx_description
1 polymer ?
#
loop_
_entity_poly.entity_id
_entity_poly.type
_entity_poly.pdbx_seq_one_letter_code
_entity_poly.pdbx_strand_id
1 'polypeptide(L)'
;MELATSIRVLLVSPHPIMLTGLERLISSQKPKMQVVKELTQCSDAIAQVRKLLPDVILLDLDTDIEEGINAIPLLSATSKAKILVLTGLDDDRVTDEAMLVGARGIIRKEASVETVVRAIEGVHADQFWPDRAGTSRLVLELSRQKSAEKNSPRQKVKTLTTREIEIADCVTQNPDATSKTIAKMLCISDSTLRNHLGSIYEKLGIRNRVGLWNYMSQNKLKQIKLSVSKY
;
A
#
# COMPACT_ATOMS: atom_id res chain seq x y z
N MET A 1 -35.00 -1.25 19.58
CA MET A 1 -34.00 -2.30 19.91
C MET A 1 -33.40 -2.71 18.57
N GLU A 2 -32.28 -2.07 18.17
CA GLU A 2 -31.56 -2.47 16.96
C GLU A 2 -31.05 -3.89 17.17
N LEU A 3 -31.45 -4.81 16.29
CA LEU A 3 -30.87 -6.14 16.22
C LEU A 3 -29.41 -5.97 15.88
N ALA A 4 -28.52 -6.12 16.87
CA ALA A 4 -27.09 -6.11 16.61
C ALA A 4 -26.79 -7.19 15.56
N THR A 5 -26.41 -6.76 14.35
CA THR A 5 -26.07 -7.66 13.27
C THR A 5 -24.86 -8.49 13.68
N SER A 6 -24.97 -9.81 13.59
CA SER A 6 -23.89 -10.75 13.91
C SER A 6 -22.68 -10.50 13.03
N ILE A 7 -21.48 -10.38 13.60
CA ILE A 7 -20.22 -10.21 12.85
C ILE A 7 -19.97 -11.48 12.02
N ARG A 8 -19.86 -11.30 10.72
CA ARG A 8 -19.67 -12.37 9.73
C ARG A 8 -18.18 -12.60 9.52
N VAL A 9 -17.67 -13.75 9.96
CA VAL A 9 -16.24 -14.06 9.91
C VAL A 9 -15.95 -15.11 8.84
N LEU A 10 -15.03 -14.80 7.92
CA LEU A 10 -14.45 -15.75 6.98
C LEU A 10 -13.13 -16.26 7.56
N LEU A 11 -12.95 -17.57 7.60
CA LEU A 11 -11.70 -18.20 8.04
C LEU A 11 -10.90 -18.68 6.83
N VAL A 12 -9.62 -18.33 6.79
CA VAL A 12 -8.69 -18.77 5.75
C VAL A 12 -7.43 -19.31 6.41
N SER A 13 -7.22 -20.61 6.38
CA SER A 13 -6.03 -21.27 6.92
C SER A 13 -5.83 -22.63 6.22
N PRO A 14 -4.60 -22.98 5.80
CA PRO A 14 -4.30 -24.28 5.23
C PRO A 14 -4.36 -25.42 6.27
N HIS A 15 -4.53 -25.10 7.55
CA HIS A 15 -4.52 -26.04 8.66
C HIS A 15 -5.95 -26.39 9.14
N PRO A 16 -6.50 -27.59 8.83
CA PRO A 16 -7.86 -27.96 9.21
C PRO A 16 -8.12 -27.90 10.72
N ILE A 17 -7.12 -28.26 11.55
CA ILE A 17 -7.26 -28.22 13.02
C ILE A 17 -7.44 -26.77 13.52
N MET A 18 -6.76 -25.80 12.88
CA MET A 18 -6.90 -24.38 13.18
C MET A 18 -8.30 -23.90 12.81
N LEU A 19 -8.78 -24.22 11.61
CA LEU A 19 -10.14 -23.89 11.17
C LEU A 19 -11.18 -24.42 12.15
N THR A 20 -11.08 -25.70 12.54
CA THR A 20 -12.00 -26.31 13.51
C THR A 20 -11.92 -25.58 14.87
N GLY A 21 -10.73 -25.23 15.34
CA GLY A 21 -10.56 -24.53 16.62
C GLY A 21 -11.19 -23.13 16.58
N LEU A 22 -10.92 -22.37 15.53
CA LEU A 22 -11.46 -21.02 15.33
C LEU A 22 -12.97 -21.03 15.11
N GLU A 23 -13.49 -22.00 14.35
CA GLU A 23 -14.94 -22.18 14.17
C GLU A 23 -15.64 -22.38 15.50
N ARG A 24 -15.18 -23.32 16.34
CA ARG A 24 -15.72 -23.55 17.66
C ARG A 24 -15.66 -22.31 18.54
N LEU A 25 -14.51 -21.61 18.53
CA LEU A 25 -14.35 -20.37 19.27
C LEU A 25 -15.40 -19.34 18.88
N ILE A 26 -15.51 -19.04 17.57
CA ILE A 26 -16.44 -18.01 17.06
C ILE A 26 -17.88 -18.45 17.27
N SER A 27 -18.22 -19.72 17.06
CA SER A 27 -19.56 -20.28 17.29
C SER A 27 -19.98 -20.20 18.75
N SER A 28 -19.03 -20.24 19.69
CA SER A 28 -19.33 -20.03 21.12
C SER A 28 -19.74 -18.59 21.45
N GLN A 29 -19.48 -17.63 20.55
CA GLN A 29 -19.83 -16.22 20.72
C GLN A 29 -21.20 -15.86 20.11
N LYS A 30 -22.00 -16.83 19.67
CA LYS A 30 -23.35 -16.55 19.13
C LYS A 30 -24.22 -15.86 20.19
N PRO A 31 -25.06 -14.88 19.81
CA PRO A 31 -25.33 -14.40 18.45
C PRO A 31 -24.41 -13.30 17.94
N LYS A 32 -23.36 -12.90 18.68
CA LYS A 32 -22.49 -11.77 18.34
C LYS A 32 -21.68 -12.01 17.08
N MET A 33 -21.23 -13.24 16.86
CA MET A 33 -20.38 -13.62 15.73
C MET A 33 -20.82 -14.92 15.10
N GLN A 34 -20.51 -15.11 13.81
CA GLN A 34 -20.72 -16.38 13.10
C GLN A 34 -19.68 -16.58 12.01
N VAL A 35 -19.24 -17.82 11.82
CA VAL A 35 -18.41 -18.19 10.67
C VAL A 35 -19.29 -18.32 9.43
N VAL A 36 -18.95 -17.59 8.36
CA VAL A 36 -19.69 -17.66 7.10
C VAL A 36 -19.13 -18.73 6.17
N LYS A 37 -17.82 -18.98 6.25
CA LYS A 37 -17.15 -20.04 5.49
C LYS A 37 -15.76 -20.31 6.08
N GLU A 38 -15.26 -21.50 5.85
CA GLU A 38 -13.90 -21.93 6.08
C GLU A 38 -13.27 -22.26 4.73
N LEU A 39 -12.07 -21.74 4.47
CA LEU A 39 -11.34 -21.95 3.23
C LEU A 39 -9.88 -22.31 3.55
N THR A 40 -9.31 -23.18 2.74
CA THR A 40 -7.92 -23.62 2.93
C THR A 40 -6.92 -22.89 2.05
N GLN A 41 -7.38 -22.09 1.07
CA GLN A 41 -6.53 -21.37 0.12
C GLN A 41 -6.95 -19.91 -0.01
N CYS A 42 -5.97 -19.03 -0.18
CA CYS A 42 -6.22 -17.60 -0.40
C CYS A 42 -6.93 -17.32 -1.73
N SER A 43 -6.61 -18.09 -2.77
CA SER A 43 -7.25 -18.00 -4.09
C SER A 43 -8.76 -18.22 -4.02
N ASP A 44 -9.23 -19.18 -3.21
CA ASP A 44 -10.64 -19.43 -2.98
C ASP A 44 -11.32 -18.28 -2.23
N ALA A 45 -10.61 -17.68 -1.26
CA ALA A 45 -11.11 -16.51 -0.56
C ALA A 45 -11.32 -15.32 -1.50
N ILE A 46 -10.35 -15.02 -2.36
CA ILE A 46 -10.44 -13.95 -3.38
C ILE A 46 -11.63 -14.20 -4.32
N ALA A 47 -11.82 -15.44 -4.79
CA ALA A 47 -12.90 -15.80 -5.69
C ALA A 47 -14.30 -15.68 -5.05
N GLN A 48 -14.42 -15.94 -3.75
CA GLN A 48 -15.71 -16.09 -3.07
C GLN A 48 -16.09 -14.92 -2.17
N VAL A 49 -15.15 -14.03 -1.79
CA VAL A 49 -15.37 -12.96 -0.80
C VAL A 49 -16.56 -12.04 -1.15
N ARG A 50 -16.74 -11.74 -2.44
CA ARG A 50 -17.87 -10.90 -2.90
C ARG A 50 -19.23 -11.55 -2.66
N LYS A 51 -19.32 -12.88 -2.74
CA LYS A 51 -20.54 -13.64 -2.54
C LYS A 51 -20.80 -13.88 -1.05
N LEU A 52 -19.73 -14.11 -0.30
CA LEU A 52 -19.81 -14.43 1.13
C LEU A 52 -20.11 -13.20 1.98
N LEU A 53 -19.73 -11.99 1.53
CA LEU A 53 -19.91 -10.72 2.24
C LEU A 53 -19.51 -10.81 3.72
N PRO A 54 -18.27 -11.19 4.05
CA PRO A 54 -17.80 -11.20 5.43
C PRO A 54 -17.56 -9.76 5.91
N ASP A 55 -17.65 -9.55 7.23
CA ASP A 55 -17.23 -8.31 7.88
C ASP A 55 -15.74 -8.35 8.24
N VAL A 56 -15.28 -9.55 8.67
CA VAL A 56 -13.90 -9.80 9.06
C VAL A 56 -13.37 -11.05 8.37
N ILE A 57 -12.15 -11.00 7.88
CA ILE A 57 -11.40 -12.15 7.35
C ILE A 57 -10.27 -12.45 8.33
N LEU A 58 -10.26 -13.65 8.91
CA LEU A 58 -9.13 -14.19 9.66
C LEU A 58 -8.24 -14.96 8.69
N LEU A 59 -7.03 -14.43 8.44
CA LEU A 59 -6.09 -14.94 7.46
C LEU A 59 -4.82 -15.46 8.13
N ASP A 60 -4.59 -16.77 8.02
CA ASP A 60 -3.37 -17.42 8.51
C ASP A 60 -2.22 -17.28 7.50
N LEU A 61 -1.09 -16.72 7.94
CA LEU A 61 0.07 -16.46 7.08
C LEU A 61 1.21 -17.47 7.16
N ASP A 62 1.17 -18.44 8.09
CA ASP A 62 2.38 -19.20 8.44
C ASP A 62 2.84 -20.20 7.37
N THR A 63 1.98 -20.62 6.45
CA THR A 63 2.32 -21.66 5.46
C THR A 63 2.88 -21.11 4.17
N ASP A 64 2.28 -20.05 3.66
CA ASP A 64 2.74 -19.34 2.46
C ASP A 64 2.61 -17.83 2.70
N ILE A 65 3.69 -17.25 3.22
CA ILE A 65 3.75 -15.84 3.59
C ILE A 65 3.54 -14.95 2.36
N GLU A 66 4.17 -15.30 1.24
CA GLU A 66 4.12 -14.51 0.02
C GLU A 66 2.71 -14.52 -0.59
N GLU A 67 2.07 -15.69 -0.70
CA GLU A 67 0.69 -15.80 -1.16
C GLU A 67 -0.26 -15.02 -0.25
N GLY A 68 -0.14 -15.18 1.06
CA GLY A 68 -0.99 -14.52 2.04
C GLY A 68 -0.85 -13.00 2.01
N ILE A 69 0.37 -12.47 1.99
CA ILE A 69 0.61 -11.01 1.87
C ILE A 69 0.06 -10.46 0.57
N ASN A 70 0.28 -11.15 -0.56
CA ASN A 70 -0.26 -10.74 -1.87
C ASN A 70 -1.79 -10.81 -1.94
N ALA A 71 -2.43 -11.69 -1.16
CA ALA A 71 -3.88 -11.79 -1.10
C ALA A 71 -4.55 -10.60 -0.38
N ILE A 72 -3.88 -9.98 0.60
CA ILE A 72 -4.44 -8.87 1.41
C ILE A 72 -4.96 -7.72 0.54
N PRO A 73 -4.16 -7.10 -0.35
CA PRO A 73 -4.64 -6.00 -1.18
C PRO A 73 -5.75 -6.43 -2.15
N LEU A 74 -5.74 -7.66 -2.65
CA LEU A 74 -6.77 -8.20 -3.53
C LEU A 74 -8.11 -8.37 -2.79
N LEU A 75 -8.08 -8.92 -1.58
CA LEU A 75 -9.26 -9.05 -0.72
C LEU A 75 -9.82 -7.68 -0.33
N SER A 76 -8.95 -6.72 0.02
CA SER A 76 -9.35 -5.34 0.34
C SER A 76 -9.95 -4.59 -0.84
N ALA A 77 -9.45 -4.84 -2.06
CA ALA A 77 -9.99 -4.23 -3.28
C ALA A 77 -11.33 -4.83 -3.70
N THR A 78 -11.59 -6.10 -3.33
CA THR A 78 -12.79 -6.85 -3.75
C THR A 78 -13.91 -6.87 -2.72
N SER A 79 -13.65 -6.50 -1.46
CA SER A 79 -14.63 -6.50 -0.37
C SER A 79 -14.42 -5.34 0.58
N LYS A 80 -15.39 -5.09 1.46
CA LYS A 80 -15.25 -4.16 2.60
C LYS A 80 -14.78 -4.85 3.89
N ALA A 81 -14.49 -6.14 3.81
CA ALA A 81 -14.07 -6.93 4.96
C ALA A 81 -12.76 -6.41 5.56
N LYS A 82 -12.67 -6.42 6.86
CA LYS A 82 -11.44 -6.07 7.59
C LYS A 82 -10.57 -7.32 7.70
N ILE A 83 -9.31 -7.22 7.32
CA ILE A 83 -8.40 -8.37 7.35
C ILE A 83 -7.62 -8.37 8.65
N LEU A 84 -7.76 -9.46 9.39
CA LEU A 84 -7.08 -9.75 10.64
C LEU A 84 -6.15 -10.94 10.41
N VAL A 85 -4.86 -10.71 10.48
CA VAL A 85 -3.84 -11.73 10.22
C VAL A 85 -3.58 -12.54 11.47
N LEU A 86 -3.50 -13.86 11.31
CA LEU A 86 -3.11 -14.80 12.35
C LEU A 86 -1.73 -15.37 12.00
N THR A 87 -0.76 -15.30 12.93
CA THR A 87 0.60 -15.81 12.70
C THR A 87 1.27 -16.28 13.98
N GLY A 88 2.04 -17.36 13.89
CA GLY A 88 2.96 -17.81 14.93
C GLY A 88 4.42 -17.37 14.66
N LEU A 89 4.67 -16.68 13.54
CA LEU A 89 6.01 -16.25 13.17
C LEU A 89 6.44 -15.06 14.03
N ASP A 90 7.61 -15.14 14.61
CA ASP A 90 8.25 -14.03 15.34
C ASP A 90 9.15 -13.21 14.36
N ASP A 91 8.57 -12.76 13.25
CA ASP A 91 9.23 -11.88 12.28
C ASP A 91 8.45 -10.58 12.12
N ASP A 92 8.98 -9.53 12.70
CA ASP A 92 8.41 -8.19 12.65
C ASP A 92 8.25 -7.66 11.22
N ARG A 93 9.08 -8.07 10.26
CA ARG A 93 9.01 -7.61 8.86
C ARG A 93 7.76 -8.13 8.19
N VAL A 94 7.39 -9.39 8.44
CA VAL A 94 6.18 -10.02 7.89
C VAL A 94 4.93 -9.32 8.42
N THR A 95 4.89 -9.03 9.72
CA THR A 95 3.75 -8.37 10.35
C THR A 95 3.63 -6.91 9.93
N ASP A 96 4.75 -6.18 9.83
CA ASP A 96 4.78 -4.80 9.35
C ASP A 96 4.36 -4.72 7.87
N GLU A 97 4.83 -5.64 7.02
CA GLU A 97 4.43 -5.72 5.61
C GLU A 97 2.94 -6.00 5.46
N ALA A 98 2.40 -6.98 6.19
CA ALA A 98 0.96 -7.28 6.18
C ALA A 98 0.11 -6.06 6.53
N MET A 99 0.51 -5.29 7.54
CA MET A 99 -0.17 -4.04 7.91
C MET A 99 -0.06 -2.97 6.83
N LEU A 100 1.11 -2.81 6.20
CA LEU A 100 1.35 -1.83 5.14
C LEU A 100 0.52 -2.10 3.88
N VAL A 101 0.29 -3.38 3.54
CA VAL A 101 -0.51 -3.77 2.37
C VAL A 101 -2.01 -3.81 2.65
N GLY A 102 -2.46 -3.55 3.90
CA GLY A 102 -3.86 -3.32 4.20
C GLY A 102 -4.51 -4.18 5.27
N ALA A 103 -3.75 -5.02 5.98
CA ALA A 103 -4.28 -5.69 7.17
C ALA A 103 -4.70 -4.66 8.24
N ARG A 104 -5.77 -4.95 8.98
CA ARG A 104 -6.27 -4.10 10.06
C ARG A 104 -5.73 -4.50 11.42
N GLY A 105 -5.15 -5.69 11.50
CA GLY A 105 -4.55 -6.16 12.74
C GLY A 105 -3.79 -7.45 12.58
N ILE A 106 -3.00 -7.73 13.61
CA ILE A 106 -2.18 -8.96 13.75
C ILE A 106 -2.56 -9.64 15.06
N ILE A 107 -2.79 -10.93 15.02
CA ILE A 107 -2.95 -11.79 16.19
C ILE A 107 -1.86 -12.84 16.17
N ARG A 108 -1.20 -13.02 17.29
CA ARG A 108 -0.28 -14.15 17.49
C ARG A 108 -1.09 -15.43 17.77
N LYS A 109 -0.65 -16.59 17.24
CA LYS A 109 -1.32 -17.90 17.48
C LYS A 109 -1.31 -18.31 18.95
N GLU A 110 -0.38 -17.78 19.73
CA GLU A 110 -0.26 -17.96 21.18
C GLU A 110 -1.22 -17.04 21.98
N ALA A 111 -1.95 -16.15 21.30
CA ALA A 111 -2.88 -15.26 21.98
C ALA A 111 -4.03 -16.03 22.65
N SER A 112 -4.53 -15.49 23.76
CA SER A 112 -5.69 -16.09 24.42
C SER A 112 -6.95 -15.98 23.56
N VAL A 113 -7.89 -16.88 23.80
CA VAL A 113 -9.21 -16.91 23.15
C VAL A 113 -9.91 -15.55 23.26
N GLU A 114 -9.86 -14.92 24.43
CA GLU A 114 -10.44 -13.60 24.69
C GLU A 114 -9.79 -12.51 23.84
N THR A 115 -8.47 -12.63 23.59
CA THR A 115 -7.74 -11.69 22.75
C THR A 115 -8.20 -11.81 21.30
N VAL A 116 -8.40 -13.03 20.79
CA VAL A 116 -8.90 -13.26 19.42
C VAL A 116 -10.30 -12.65 19.24
N VAL A 117 -11.21 -12.90 20.19
CA VAL A 117 -12.58 -12.34 20.16
C VAL A 117 -12.54 -10.81 20.16
N ARG A 118 -11.79 -10.22 21.09
CA ARG A 118 -11.64 -8.75 21.18
C ARG A 118 -11.02 -8.15 19.92
N ALA A 119 -10.07 -8.83 19.29
CA ALA A 119 -9.47 -8.36 18.06
C ALA A 119 -10.48 -8.34 16.91
N ILE A 120 -11.31 -9.40 16.78
CA ILE A 120 -12.40 -9.44 15.79
C ILE A 120 -13.39 -8.30 16.02
N GLU A 121 -13.85 -8.08 17.24
CA GLU A 121 -14.76 -6.99 17.60
C GLU A 121 -14.11 -5.62 17.32
N GLY A 122 -12.85 -5.44 17.69
CA GLY A 122 -12.11 -4.20 17.52
C GLY A 122 -11.95 -3.82 16.03
N VAL A 123 -11.50 -4.76 15.19
CA VAL A 123 -11.33 -4.48 13.76
C VAL A 123 -12.67 -4.30 13.05
N HIS A 124 -13.72 -5.02 13.47
CA HIS A 124 -15.08 -4.78 12.99
C HIS A 124 -15.56 -3.35 13.29
N ALA A 125 -15.24 -2.82 14.47
CA ALA A 125 -15.51 -1.44 14.88
C ALA A 125 -14.51 -0.41 14.29
N ASP A 126 -13.81 -0.75 13.22
CA ASP A 126 -12.81 0.09 12.55
C ASP A 126 -11.58 0.46 13.40
N GLN A 127 -11.34 -0.22 14.52
CA GLN A 127 -10.13 -0.06 15.31
C GLN A 127 -8.96 -0.81 14.64
N PHE A 128 -7.75 -0.26 14.76
CA PHE A 128 -6.54 -0.99 14.44
C PHE A 128 -6.15 -1.91 15.59
N TRP A 129 -5.71 -3.12 15.23
CA TRP A 129 -5.22 -4.12 16.20
C TRP A 129 -3.76 -4.49 15.87
N PRO A 130 -2.81 -3.57 16.05
CA PRO A 130 -1.39 -3.84 15.78
C PRO A 130 -0.82 -4.77 16.85
N ASP A 131 0.23 -5.51 16.52
CA ASP A 131 1.07 -6.16 17.52
C ASP A 131 1.68 -5.10 18.46
N ARG A 132 1.93 -5.46 19.73
CA ARG A 132 2.38 -4.51 20.79
C ARG A 132 3.61 -3.69 20.42
N ALA A 133 4.53 -4.24 19.63
CA ALA A 133 5.72 -3.54 19.14
C ALA A 133 5.50 -2.84 17.79
N GLY A 134 4.48 -3.22 17.01
CA GLY A 134 4.26 -2.75 15.64
C GLY A 134 3.76 -1.31 15.52
N THR A 135 3.06 -0.78 16.52
CA THR A 135 2.48 0.56 16.44
C THR A 135 3.54 1.65 16.21
N SER A 136 4.62 1.61 16.97
CA SER A 136 5.71 2.60 16.85
C SER A 136 6.48 2.45 15.54
N ARG A 137 6.69 1.21 15.08
CA ARG A 137 7.37 0.90 13.82
C ARG A 137 6.52 1.32 12.61
N LEU A 138 5.22 1.03 12.62
CA LEU A 138 4.29 1.43 11.57
C LEU A 138 4.21 2.95 11.40
N VAL A 139 4.14 3.71 12.48
CA VAL A 139 4.15 5.17 12.43
C VAL A 139 5.45 5.68 11.81
N LEU A 140 6.60 5.09 12.17
CA LEU A 140 7.89 5.45 11.62
C LEU A 140 7.98 5.12 10.11
N GLU A 141 7.52 3.94 9.71
CA GLU A 141 7.56 3.49 8.32
C GLU A 141 6.59 4.29 7.43
N LEU A 142 5.37 4.56 7.87
CA LEU A 142 4.43 5.45 7.19
C LEU A 142 5.00 6.87 7.05
N SER A 143 5.74 7.34 8.05
CA SER A 143 6.43 8.63 7.97
C SER A 143 7.57 8.60 6.94
N ARG A 144 8.31 7.50 6.85
CA ARG A 144 9.35 7.29 5.82
C ARG A 144 8.74 7.18 4.42
N GLN A 145 7.66 6.44 4.25
CA GLN A 145 6.96 6.30 2.96
C GLN A 145 6.38 7.64 2.50
N LYS A 146 5.73 8.41 3.38
CA LYS A 146 5.27 9.77 3.06
C LYS A 146 6.41 10.71 2.68
N SER A 147 7.57 10.56 3.30
CA SER A 147 8.77 11.32 2.96
C SER A 147 9.37 10.87 1.62
N ALA A 148 9.35 9.56 1.33
CA ALA A 148 9.76 8.99 0.05
C ALA A 148 8.80 9.35 -1.08
N GLU A 149 7.49 9.37 -0.83
CA GLU A 149 6.48 9.85 -1.79
C GLU A 149 6.62 11.35 -2.08
N LYS A 150 6.85 12.20 -1.06
CA LYS A 150 7.16 13.62 -1.24
C LYS A 150 8.44 13.84 -2.05
N ASN A 151 9.40 12.94 -1.95
CA ASN A 151 10.65 12.95 -2.69
C ASN A 151 10.59 12.14 -4.00
N SER A 152 9.43 11.57 -4.36
CA SER A 152 9.30 10.80 -5.60
C SER A 152 9.56 11.71 -6.82
N PRO A 153 10.23 11.22 -7.87
CA PRO A 153 10.51 11.99 -9.08
C PRO A 153 9.24 12.62 -9.69
N ARG A 154 8.08 11.97 -9.57
CA ARG A 154 6.79 12.49 -10.06
C ARG A 154 6.28 13.70 -9.26
N GLN A 155 6.49 13.75 -7.97
CA GLN A 155 6.05 14.89 -7.16
C GLN A 155 7.00 16.09 -7.34
N LYS A 156 8.28 15.83 -7.50
CA LYS A 156 9.25 16.90 -7.80
C LYS A 156 8.96 17.58 -9.13
N VAL A 157 8.54 16.85 -10.18
CA VAL A 157 8.09 17.48 -11.44
C VAL A 157 6.86 18.37 -11.25
N LYS A 158 5.94 18.01 -10.37
CA LYS A 158 4.75 18.84 -10.06
C LYS A 158 5.08 20.14 -9.32
N THR A 159 6.28 20.28 -8.76
CA THR A 159 6.74 21.53 -8.15
C THR A 159 7.29 22.54 -9.16
N LEU A 160 7.49 22.11 -10.40
CA LEU A 160 7.90 23.00 -11.48
C LEU A 160 6.72 23.85 -11.95
N THR A 161 6.97 25.13 -12.18
CA THR A 161 6.01 26.01 -12.84
C THR A 161 5.87 25.66 -14.33
N THR A 162 4.79 26.09 -14.96
CA THR A 162 4.58 25.89 -16.42
C THR A 162 5.79 26.33 -17.24
N ARG A 163 6.39 27.49 -16.88
CA ARG A 163 7.57 28.01 -17.57
C ARG A 163 8.83 27.16 -17.35
N GLU A 164 9.01 26.63 -16.14
CA GLU A 164 10.12 25.72 -15.84
C GLU A 164 9.99 24.38 -16.58
N ILE A 165 8.76 23.88 -16.76
CA ILE A 165 8.48 22.67 -17.58
C ILE A 165 8.84 22.93 -19.05
N GLU A 166 8.41 24.04 -19.63
CA GLU A 166 8.75 24.42 -21.00
C GLU A 166 10.28 24.51 -21.23
N ILE A 167 10.98 25.10 -20.27
CA ILE A 167 12.44 25.20 -20.30
C ILE A 167 13.09 23.83 -20.20
N ALA A 168 12.64 22.99 -19.25
CA ALA A 168 13.16 21.63 -19.08
C ALA A 168 12.94 20.77 -20.33
N ASP A 169 11.78 20.86 -20.96
CA ASP A 169 11.47 20.15 -22.21
C ASP A 169 12.33 20.66 -23.37
N CYS A 170 12.46 21.97 -23.54
CA CYS A 170 13.29 22.55 -24.60
C CYS A 170 14.77 22.12 -24.47
N VAL A 171 15.30 22.12 -23.24
CA VAL A 171 16.69 21.71 -22.97
C VAL A 171 16.88 20.22 -23.25
N THR A 172 15.92 19.36 -22.88
CA THR A 172 16.04 17.91 -23.05
C THR A 172 15.80 17.43 -24.47
N GLN A 173 15.01 18.18 -25.26
CA GLN A 173 14.79 17.90 -26.69
C GLN A 173 15.96 18.36 -27.57
N ASN A 174 16.79 19.27 -27.07
CA ASN A 174 17.92 19.81 -27.81
C ASN A 174 19.24 19.59 -27.06
N PRO A 175 19.72 18.35 -26.92
CA PRO A 175 20.85 18.00 -26.06
C PRO A 175 22.16 18.72 -26.50
N ASP A 176 22.35 18.93 -27.78
CA ASP A 176 23.58 19.51 -28.34
C ASP A 176 23.54 21.05 -28.47
N ALA A 177 22.38 21.68 -28.23
CA ALA A 177 22.23 23.11 -28.35
C ALA A 177 22.92 23.86 -27.20
N THR A 178 23.60 24.98 -27.48
CA THR A 178 24.21 25.82 -26.44
C THR A 178 23.15 26.57 -25.62
N SER A 179 23.50 27.03 -24.41
CA SER A 179 22.59 27.83 -23.59
C SER A 179 22.08 29.06 -24.33
N LYS A 180 22.93 29.72 -25.12
CA LYS A 180 22.54 30.86 -25.97
C LYS A 180 21.50 30.47 -27.02
N THR A 181 21.62 29.29 -27.61
CA THR A 181 20.67 28.79 -28.61
C THR A 181 19.31 28.48 -27.93
N ILE A 182 19.31 27.82 -26.78
CA ILE A 182 18.11 27.54 -26.00
C ILE A 182 17.41 28.85 -25.55
N ALA A 183 18.19 29.82 -25.06
CA ALA A 183 17.65 31.12 -24.67
C ALA A 183 16.95 31.85 -25.85
N LYS A 184 17.52 31.78 -27.05
CA LYS A 184 16.89 32.31 -28.26
C LYS A 184 15.61 31.57 -28.63
N MET A 185 15.60 30.23 -28.57
CA MET A 185 14.40 29.42 -28.84
C MET A 185 13.25 29.77 -27.90
N LEU A 186 13.56 30.08 -26.64
CA LEU A 186 12.59 30.43 -25.61
C LEU A 186 12.28 31.93 -25.53
N CYS A 187 12.88 32.75 -26.38
CA CYS A 187 12.75 34.21 -26.40
C CYS A 187 13.09 34.86 -25.05
N ILE A 188 14.15 34.39 -24.37
CA ILE A 188 14.63 34.93 -23.07
C ILE A 188 16.12 35.25 -23.13
N SER A 189 16.62 36.01 -22.15
CA SER A 189 18.05 36.25 -22.00
C SER A 189 18.78 34.99 -21.46
N ASP A 190 20.08 34.89 -21.76
CA ASP A 190 20.95 33.83 -21.27
C ASP A 190 21.01 33.81 -19.70
N SER A 191 20.97 35.01 -19.10
CA SER A 191 20.91 35.16 -17.64
C SER A 191 19.59 34.63 -17.07
N THR A 192 18.47 34.94 -17.74
CA THR A 192 17.14 34.42 -17.32
C THR A 192 17.07 32.91 -17.42
N LEU A 193 17.63 32.33 -18.52
CA LEU A 193 17.70 30.87 -18.66
C LEU A 193 18.50 30.23 -17.55
N ARG A 194 19.66 30.79 -17.17
CA ARG A 194 20.47 30.26 -16.05
C ARG A 194 19.73 30.28 -14.72
N ASN A 195 19.01 31.35 -14.43
CA ASN A 195 18.22 31.45 -13.21
C ASN A 195 17.13 30.38 -13.16
N HIS A 196 16.39 30.17 -14.23
CA HIS A 196 15.39 29.12 -14.31
C HIS A 196 16.00 27.71 -14.17
N LEU A 197 17.13 27.46 -14.86
CA LEU A 197 17.82 26.17 -14.73
C LEU A 197 18.31 25.91 -13.31
N GLY A 198 18.81 26.93 -12.61
CA GLY A 198 19.17 26.82 -11.19
C GLY A 198 17.99 26.42 -10.33
N SER A 199 16.84 27.09 -10.48
CA SER A 199 15.61 26.75 -9.77
C SER A 199 15.12 25.32 -10.11
N ILE A 200 15.16 24.93 -11.39
CA ILE A 200 14.79 23.57 -11.83
C ILE A 200 15.70 22.52 -11.19
N TYR A 201 17.02 22.76 -11.19
CA TYR A 201 17.99 21.83 -10.60
C TYR A 201 17.80 21.67 -9.11
N GLU A 202 17.54 22.75 -8.40
CA GLU A 202 17.25 22.74 -6.97
C GLU A 202 15.95 21.96 -6.67
N LYS A 203 14.85 22.26 -7.35
CA LYS A 203 13.55 21.61 -7.16
C LYS A 203 13.59 20.11 -7.47
N LEU A 204 14.32 19.71 -8.51
CA LEU A 204 14.46 18.30 -8.89
C LEU A 204 15.55 17.56 -8.10
N GLY A 205 16.44 18.29 -7.39
CA GLY A 205 17.57 17.71 -6.67
C GLY A 205 18.65 17.14 -7.61
N ILE A 206 18.88 17.80 -8.75
CA ILE A 206 19.89 17.44 -9.77
C ILE A 206 20.95 18.53 -9.86
N ARG A 207 22.11 18.23 -10.46
CA ARG A 207 23.25 19.16 -10.43
C ARG A 207 23.58 19.82 -11.77
N ASN A 208 23.08 19.27 -12.88
CA ASN A 208 23.49 19.71 -14.19
C ASN A 208 22.49 19.28 -15.29
N ARG A 209 22.77 19.70 -16.54
CA ARG A 209 21.95 19.41 -17.72
C ARG A 209 21.83 17.91 -18.03
N VAL A 210 22.89 17.13 -17.81
CA VAL A 210 22.87 15.66 -18.01
C VAL A 210 21.93 15.01 -16.98
N GLY A 211 21.98 15.48 -15.74
CA GLY A 211 21.04 15.07 -14.69
C GLY A 211 19.59 15.38 -15.06
N LEU A 212 19.33 16.56 -15.66
CA LEU A 212 18.00 16.93 -16.13
C LEU A 212 17.52 16.00 -17.26
N TRP A 213 18.36 15.73 -18.23
CA TRP A 213 18.04 14.81 -19.33
C TRP A 213 17.70 13.40 -18.83
N ASN A 214 18.54 12.82 -17.98
CA ASN A 214 18.30 11.52 -17.36
C ASN A 214 16.99 11.50 -16.58
N TYR A 215 16.73 12.52 -15.78
CA TYR A 215 15.54 12.64 -14.94
C TYR A 215 14.25 12.69 -15.78
N MET A 216 14.22 13.51 -16.83
CA MET A 216 13.07 13.66 -17.71
C MET A 216 12.84 12.41 -18.57
N SER A 217 13.91 11.79 -19.10
CA SER A 217 13.84 10.56 -19.90
C SER A 217 13.26 9.40 -19.11
N GLN A 218 13.68 9.19 -17.87
CA GLN A 218 13.14 8.13 -16.99
C GLN A 218 11.66 8.35 -16.67
N ASN A 219 11.21 9.59 -16.53
CA ASN A 219 9.82 9.92 -16.24
C ASN A 219 8.90 9.78 -17.47
N LYS A 220 9.37 10.10 -18.68
CA LYS A 220 8.64 9.87 -19.95
C LYS A 220 8.44 8.36 -20.21
N LEU A 221 9.47 7.53 -20.02
CA LEU A 221 9.39 6.07 -20.17
C LEU A 221 8.38 5.42 -19.19
N LYS A 222 8.26 5.92 -17.97
CA LYS A 222 7.26 5.46 -17.00
C LYS A 222 5.83 5.87 -17.37
N GLN A 223 5.62 6.99 -18.03
CA GLN A 223 4.30 7.40 -18.54
C GLN A 223 3.84 6.51 -19.71
N ILE A 224 4.74 6.15 -20.63
CA ILE A 224 4.44 5.25 -21.75
C ILE A 224 4.07 3.86 -21.25
N LYS A 225 4.80 3.29 -20.28
CA LYS A 225 4.47 1.96 -19.71
C LYS A 225 3.12 1.92 -19.01
N LEU A 226 2.64 3.01 -18.41
CA LEU A 226 1.36 3.09 -17.72
C LEU A 226 0.17 3.35 -18.66
N SER A 227 0.40 3.91 -19.84
CA SER A 227 -0.63 4.06 -20.89
C SER A 227 -0.85 2.74 -21.65
N VAL A 228 0.18 1.91 -21.79
CA VAL A 228 0.11 0.58 -22.46
C VAL A 228 -0.51 -0.48 -21.56
N SER A 229 -0.49 -0.32 -20.22
CA SER A 229 -1.10 -1.27 -19.26
C SER A 229 -2.59 -1.02 -19.00
N LYS A 230 -3.23 -0.12 -19.77
CA LYS A 230 -4.68 0.21 -19.64
C LYS A 230 -5.54 -0.31 -20.80
N TYR A 231 -4.98 -1.18 -21.64
CA TYR A 231 -5.73 -1.87 -22.69
C TYR A 231 -5.69 -3.38 -22.49
#